data_ca649d2137ac4207f4a3313f6d5f5e29
#
_entry.id   ca649d2137ac4207f4a3313f6d5f5e29
#
_cell.length_a   1.000
_cell.length_b   1.000
_cell.length_c   1.000
_cell.angle_alpha   90.00
_cell.angle_beta   90.00
_cell.angle_gamma   90.00
#
_symmetry.space_group_name_H-M   'P 1'
#
loop_
_entity.id
_entity.type
_entity.pdbx_description
1 polymer ?
#
loop_
_entity_poly.entity_id
_entity_poly.type
_entity_poly.pdbx_seq_one_letter_code
_entity_poly.pdbx_strand_id
1 'polypeptide(L)'
;MNILSIENLEKTVKDEPLFENVTLGLEDGEKVGIVGRNGEGKSTFLKAITGRITPDEGKVSMKNGTRVAFLEQRVTYLSDATITSYLYEADDSNIAILNRYRKALADGDTKESVRLNEIIERDNLWDIERSYMAFLTEMGESFTGEEKMERLSGGEQKKTALARVLALRADLVLLDEPTNHLDIETIEYLESWIKSTQAAVITVTHDRHILSSVCTTIWELDKKHFYRHPGSFTAYIERKEERLVMEEKEQERLKTILRRELVWLMRGPQARTGKDKGRKDRIEEMEASIRKVRDDRMTQFSSLERRLGKKILDIENLTARYGSRTLFSGFTYSFTKGVKIGLIGPNGSGKSTLLDIISGHRAPDGGTVDIGINTVFGYYDQNGRNLDGEKTALEYAESFGNRVRYTNGDDVTASRFLELFGFPVESQRTPINMLSGGERRRLYLITRLIRNPNFLLFDEPTNDLDIPTMENLEDYISSFPGCAIISSHDRTFLDCSVDFLFVIDNGKITLFPGNYTQYREKKEEEEKTRENEKKADTRKPREKKGLSYKEQKELGVLEGEIAALENEISVLEESFATADKTELGTLEERTRSYEDKKKALDEKTERWFELEEKKG
;
A
#
# COMPACT_ATOMS: atom_id res chain seq x y z
N MET A 1 15.38 21.41 10.78
CA MET A 1 15.18 22.83 10.43
C MET A 1 13.73 22.99 9.95
N ASN A 2 13.01 24.04 10.38
CA ASN A 2 11.59 24.18 10.01
C ASN A 2 11.44 24.43 8.50
N ILE A 3 10.69 23.58 7.79
CA ILE A 3 10.41 23.69 6.34
C ILE A 3 9.05 24.34 6.07
N LEU A 4 8.08 24.15 6.99
CA LEU A 4 6.71 24.66 6.91
C LEU A 4 6.28 25.20 8.26
N SER A 5 5.73 26.41 8.30
CA SER A 5 5.12 27.03 9.47
C SER A 5 3.71 27.47 9.13
N ILE A 6 2.76 27.07 9.96
CA ILE A 6 1.34 27.41 9.86
C ILE A 6 0.97 28.17 11.14
N GLU A 7 0.39 29.35 10.99
CA GLU A 7 0.05 30.24 12.09
C GLU A 7 -1.42 30.67 12.02
N ASN A 8 -2.19 30.30 13.05
CA ASN A 8 -3.61 30.68 13.23
C ASN A 8 -4.47 30.45 11.98
N LEU A 9 -4.24 29.33 11.28
CA LEU A 9 -4.94 29.02 10.03
C LEU A 9 -6.41 28.65 10.31
N GLU A 10 -7.32 29.28 9.57
CA GLU A 10 -8.77 29.03 9.66
C GLU A 10 -9.37 28.83 8.28
N LYS A 11 -10.38 27.95 8.19
CA LYS A 11 -11.16 27.74 6.98
C LYS A 11 -12.60 27.34 7.28
N THR A 12 -13.51 28.09 6.68
CA THR A 12 -14.96 27.88 6.73
C THR A 12 -15.47 27.45 5.35
N VAL A 13 -16.40 26.51 5.32
CA VAL A 13 -17.08 26.06 4.11
C VAL A 13 -18.58 25.96 4.39
N LYS A 14 -19.40 26.62 3.57
CA LYS A 14 -20.87 26.66 3.74
C LYS A 14 -21.31 27.08 5.14
N ASP A 15 -20.70 28.17 5.66
CA ASP A 15 -20.93 28.76 6.99
C ASP A 15 -20.57 27.84 8.18
N GLU A 16 -19.93 26.71 7.95
CA GLU A 16 -19.38 25.84 8.98
C GLU A 16 -17.86 25.86 8.95
N PRO A 17 -17.18 26.19 10.07
CA PRO A 17 -15.73 26.10 10.13
C PRO A 17 -15.27 24.63 10.08
N LEU A 18 -14.32 24.34 9.17
CA LEU A 18 -13.67 23.04 9.07
C LEU A 18 -12.54 22.92 10.09
N PHE A 19 -11.75 23.97 10.23
CA PHE A 19 -10.72 24.07 11.26
C PHE A 19 -10.47 25.53 11.66
N GLU A 20 -10.09 25.71 12.92
CA GLU A 20 -9.92 27.01 13.57
C GLU A 20 -8.59 27.09 14.33
N ASN A 21 -7.92 28.24 14.28
CA ASN A 21 -6.71 28.56 15.07
C ASN A 21 -5.59 27.51 14.94
N VAL A 22 -5.36 26.99 13.73
CA VAL A 22 -4.35 25.94 13.51
C VAL A 22 -2.95 26.54 13.52
N THR A 23 -2.13 26.15 14.50
CA THR A 23 -0.72 26.53 14.57
C THR A 23 0.13 25.27 14.67
N LEU A 24 0.86 24.99 13.58
CA LEU A 24 1.68 23.77 13.40
C LEU A 24 2.99 24.10 12.70
N GLY A 25 4.01 23.33 12.99
CA GLY A 25 5.30 23.39 12.31
C GLY A 25 5.76 22.01 11.85
N LEU A 26 6.40 21.96 10.68
CA LEU A 26 6.98 20.74 10.12
C LEU A 26 8.49 20.93 9.97
N GLU A 27 9.25 19.96 10.47
CA GLU A 27 10.70 19.95 10.31
C GLU A 27 11.12 19.22 9.03
N ASP A 28 12.33 19.52 8.57
CA ASP A 28 12.95 18.88 7.42
C ASP A 28 13.09 17.38 7.66
N GLY A 29 12.66 16.56 6.70
CA GLY A 29 12.66 15.11 6.80
C GLY A 29 11.61 14.50 7.73
N GLU A 30 10.79 15.28 8.45
CA GLU A 30 9.74 14.78 9.34
C GLU A 30 8.63 14.07 8.53
N LYS A 31 8.10 12.96 9.08
CA LYS A 31 7.02 12.17 8.47
C LYS A 31 5.77 12.32 9.33
N VAL A 32 4.78 13.02 8.82
CA VAL A 32 3.55 13.35 9.55
C VAL A 32 2.37 12.61 8.95
N GLY A 33 1.60 11.92 9.80
CA GLY A 33 0.30 11.35 9.46
C GLY A 33 -0.82 12.27 9.93
N ILE A 34 -1.77 12.62 9.06
CA ILE A 34 -2.98 13.36 9.44
C ILE A 34 -4.13 12.37 9.58
N VAL A 35 -4.75 12.36 10.75
CA VAL A 35 -5.92 11.52 11.08
C VAL A 35 -7.10 12.39 11.49
N GLY A 36 -8.32 11.90 11.32
CA GLY A 36 -9.57 12.60 11.66
C GLY A 36 -10.74 11.99 10.91
N ARG A 37 -11.97 12.32 11.27
CA ARG A 37 -13.17 11.79 10.62
C ARG A 37 -13.27 12.27 9.16
N ASN A 38 -13.99 11.51 8.35
CA ASN A 38 -14.26 11.91 6.97
C ASN A 38 -15.16 13.16 6.94
N GLY A 39 -14.80 14.11 6.07
CA GLY A 39 -15.52 15.39 5.95
C GLY A 39 -15.03 16.50 6.87
N GLU A 40 -14.15 16.25 7.85
CA GLU A 40 -13.63 17.27 8.77
C GLU A 40 -12.68 18.30 8.14
N GLY A 41 -12.26 18.10 6.88
CA GLY A 41 -11.45 19.11 6.17
C GLY A 41 -9.98 18.75 5.98
N LYS A 42 -9.56 17.50 6.20
CA LYS A 42 -8.15 17.05 6.02
C LYS A 42 -7.59 17.39 4.63
N SER A 43 -8.30 17.04 3.57
CA SER A 43 -7.89 17.36 2.17
C SER A 43 -7.92 18.87 1.90
N THR A 44 -8.85 19.61 2.50
CA THR A 44 -8.91 21.07 2.42
C THR A 44 -7.71 21.71 3.08
N PHE A 45 -7.24 21.15 4.19
CA PHE A 45 -6.04 21.58 4.89
C PHE A 45 -4.79 21.39 4.02
N LEU A 46 -4.60 20.22 3.36
CA LEU A 46 -3.50 20.04 2.42
C LEU A 46 -3.55 21.03 1.24
N LYS A 47 -4.76 21.32 0.73
CA LYS A 47 -4.94 22.32 -0.34
C LYS A 47 -4.64 23.75 0.14
N ALA A 48 -4.92 24.06 1.40
CA ALA A 48 -4.55 25.35 1.98
C ALA A 48 -3.02 25.49 2.14
N ILE A 49 -2.32 24.42 2.53
CA ILE A 49 -0.85 24.38 2.59
C ILE A 49 -0.23 24.66 1.21
N THR A 50 -0.78 24.08 0.13
CA THR A 50 -0.27 24.29 -1.23
C THR A 50 -0.69 25.63 -1.85
N GLY A 51 -1.49 26.44 -1.18
CA GLY A 51 -2.04 27.69 -1.72
C GLY A 51 -3.13 27.51 -2.78
N ARG A 52 -3.60 26.26 -3.03
CA ARG A 52 -4.70 25.98 -3.98
C ARG A 52 -6.05 26.44 -3.46
N ILE A 53 -6.17 26.57 -2.14
CA ILE A 53 -7.32 27.18 -1.46
C ILE A 53 -6.79 28.26 -0.55
N THR A 54 -7.36 29.46 -0.67
CA THR A 54 -7.02 30.58 0.22
C THR A 54 -7.66 30.34 1.58
N PRO A 55 -6.91 30.37 2.68
CA PRO A 55 -7.47 30.36 4.04
C PRO A 55 -8.28 31.63 4.30
N ASP A 56 -9.20 31.58 5.25
CA ASP A 56 -10.01 32.75 5.63
C ASP A 56 -9.23 33.63 6.60
N GLU A 57 -8.45 33.01 7.52
CA GLU A 57 -7.53 33.69 8.42
C GLU A 57 -6.20 32.90 8.53
N GLY A 58 -5.18 33.56 9.05
CA GLY A 58 -3.89 32.97 9.32
C GLY A 58 -2.93 32.98 8.12
N LYS A 59 -1.80 32.31 8.29
CA LYS A 59 -0.72 32.32 7.31
C LYS A 59 -0.01 30.97 7.21
N VAL A 60 0.30 30.57 5.98
CA VAL A 60 1.19 29.46 5.68
C VAL A 60 2.52 30.02 5.15
N SER A 61 3.62 29.67 5.76
CA SER A 61 4.97 30.11 5.38
C SER A 61 5.85 28.90 5.13
N MET A 62 6.52 28.85 3.99
CA MET A 62 7.49 27.83 3.64
C MET A 62 8.89 28.42 3.52
N LYS A 63 9.91 27.62 3.77
CA LYS A 63 11.29 27.99 3.53
C LYS A 63 11.46 28.35 2.04
N ASN A 64 12.21 29.43 1.76
CA ASN A 64 12.44 29.88 0.39
C ASN A 64 13.08 28.76 -0.47
N GLY A 65 12.52 28.52 -1.65
CA GLY A 65 13.01 27.53 -2.59
C GLY A 65 12.52 26.10 -2.31
N THR A 66 11.65 25.88 -1.31
CA THR A 66 11.05 24.57 -1.06
C THR A 66 10.18 24.14 -2.24
N ARG A 67 10.48 22.98 -2.82
CA ARG A 67 9.66 22.36 -3.86
C ARG A 67 8.63 21.47 -3.22
N VAL A 68 7.38 21.60 -3.64
CA VAL A 68 6.25 20.86 -3.10
C VAL A 68 5.64 19.97 -4.17
N ALA A 69 5.52 18.68 -3.88
CA ALA A 69 4.76 17.76 -4.70
C ALA A 69 3.48 17.32 -3.96
N PHE A 70 2.36 17.32 -4.66
CA PHE A 70 1.07 16.98 -4.06
C PHE A 70 0.32 15.91 -4.85
N LEU A 71 0.02 14.79 -4.18
CA LEU A 71 -0.89 13.76 -4.66
C LEU A 71 -2.29 14.05 -4.14
N GLU A 72 -3.19 14.41 -5.02
CA GLU A 72 -4.61 14.61 -4.68
C GLU A 72 -5.35 13.27 -4.54
N GLN A 73 -6.42 13.29 -3.74
CA GLN A 73 -7.29 12.13 -3.57
C GLN A 73 -7.85 11.63 -4.91
N ARG A 74 -8.29 12.55 -5.79
CA ARG A 74 -8.74 12.25 -7.16
C ARG A 74 -7.69 12.68 -8.16
N VAL A 75 -7.37 11.78 -9.08
CA VAL A 75 -6.47 12.08 -10.19
C VAL A 75 -7.19 12.95 -11.21
N THR A 76 -6.61 14.10 -11.53
CA THR A 76 -7.09 15.02 -12.57
C THR A 76 -6.06 15.10 -13.68
N TYR A 77 -6.50 15.07 -14.93
CA TYR A 77 -5.64 15.14 -16.12
C TYR A 77 -6.38 15.85 -17.26
N LEU A 78 -5.62 16.37 -18.23
CA LEU A 78 -6.18 16.99 -19.42
C LEU A 78 -6.83 15.94 -20.34
N SER A 79 -7.82 16.36 -21.09
CA SER A 79 -8.42 15.52 -22.14
C SER A 79 -7.33 15.04 -23.09
N ASP A 80 -7.36 13.75 -23.46
CA ASP A 80 -6.36 13.11 -24.32
C ASP A 80 -4.92 12.99 -23.74
N ALA A 81 -4.73 13.28 -22.45
CA ALA A 81 -3.42 13.11 -21.81
C ALA A 81 -2.92 11.67 -21.92
N THR A 82 -1.67 11.50 -22.33
CA THR A 82 -0.94 10.24 -22.26
C THR A 82 -0.20 10.16 -20.94
N ILE A 83 0.28 8.96 -20.56
CA ILE A 83 1.09 8.78 -19.35
C ILE A 83 2.30 9.72 -19.35
N THR A 84 3.02 9.82 -20.47
CA THR A 84 4.16 10.74 -20.59
C THR A 84 3.72 12.20 -20.53
N SER A 85 2.65 12.60 -21.22
CA SER A 85 2.21 14.00 -21.19
C SER A 85 1.71 14.42 -19.82
N TYR A 86 1.11 13.49 -19.06
CA TYR A 86 0.66 13.72 -17.69
C TYR A 86 1.79 14.12 -16.72
N LEU A 87 3.00 13.59 -16.91
CA LEU A 87 4.18 14.04 -16.16
C LEU A 87 4.43 15.55 -16.36
N TYR A 88 4.30 16.02 -17.60
CA TYR A 88 4.57 17.39 -17.99
C TYR A 88 3.46 18.41 -17.64
N GLU A 89 2.32 17.92 -17.16
CA GLU A 89 1.24 18.73 -16.57
C GLU A 89 1.52 19.14 -15.11
N ALA A 90 2.60 18.61 -14.50
CA ALA A 90 2.91 18.92 -13.10
C ALA A 90 3.26 20.41 -12.92
N ASP A 91 2.67 21.01 -11.88
CA ASP A 91 3.01 22.37 -11.44
C ASP A 91 4.29 22.34 -10.61
N ASP A 92 5.41 22.21 -11.31
CA ASP A 92 6.76 22.11 -10.75
C ASP A 92 7.75 22.94 -11.59
N SER A 93 8.70 23.60 -10.91
CA SER A 93 9.68 24.48 -11.56
C SER A 93 10.59 23.72 -12.55
N ASN A 94 10.96 22.49 -12.26
CA ASN A 94 11.81 21.67 -13.12
C ASN A 94 11.03 21.22 -14.36
N ILE A 95 9.76 20.85 -14.19
CA ILE A 95 8.87 20.52 -15.31
C ILE A 95 8.62 21.75 -16.18
N ALA A 96 8.49 22.93 -15.60
CA ALA A 96 8.36 24.17 -16.36
C ALA A 96 9.60 24.44 -17.24
N ILE A 97 10.81 24.13 -16.74
CA ILE A 97 12.06 24.23 -17.53
C ILE A 97 12.05 23.23 -18.69
N LEU A 98 11.69 21.97 -18.43
CA LEU A 98 11.58 20.93 -19.46
C LEU A 98 10.54 21.29 -20.53
N ASN A 99 9.39 21.81 -20.13
CA ASN A 99 8.34 22.29 -21.05
C ASN A 99 8.83 23.46 -21.92
N ARG A 100 9.55 24.43 -21.35
CA ARG A 100 10.14 25.53 -22.11
C ARG A 100 11.19 25.03 -23.10
N TYR A 101 12.02 24.08 -22.71
CA TYR A 101 13.00 23.46 -23.59
C TYR A 101 12.34 22.76 -24.79
N ARG A 102 11.30 21.95 -24.56
CA ARG A 102 10.52 21.29 -25.61
C ARG A 102 9.88 22.30 -26.57
N LYS A 103 9.35 23.39 -26.02
CA LYS A 103 8.77 24.47 -26.82
C LYS A 103 9.84 25.19 -27.65
N ALA A 104 10.98 25.52 -27.07
CA ALA A 104 12.09 26.16 -27.79
C ALA A 104 12.60 25.29 -28.95
N LEU A 105 12.65 23.97 -28.76
CA LEU A 105 12.98 23.02 -29.85
C LEU A 105 11.92 23.04 -30.97
N ALA A 106 10.64 23.03 -30.62
CA ALA A 106 9.56 23.05 -31.58
C ALA A 106 9.49 24.38 -32.38
N ASP A 107 9.78 25.51 -31.71
CA ASP A 107 9.81 26.86 -32.31
C ASP A 107 11.12 27.14 -33.08
N GLY A 108 12.12 26.23 -33.00
CA GLY A 108 13.43 26.39 -33.67
C GLY A 108 14.33 27.43 -32.99
N ASP A 109 14.05 27.84 -31.75
CA ASP A 109 14.89 28.81 -30.99
C ASP A 109 16.13 28.10 -30.43
N THR A 110 17.18 28.08 -31.25
CA THR A 110 18.47 27.44 -30.91
C THR A 110 19.15 28.07 -29.71
N LYS A 111 18.99 29.38 -29.49
CA LYS A 111 19.67 30.08 -28.37
C LYS A 111 19.03 29.69 -27.04
N GLU A 112 17.72 29.72 -26.95
CA GLU A 112 17.01 29.36 -25.71
C GLU A 112 17.11 27.85 -25.46
N SER A 113 17.06 26.99 -26.49
CA SER A 113 17.22 25.54 -26.31
C SER A 113 18.60 25.16 -25.77
N VAL A 114 19.70 25.77 -26.25
CA VAL A 114 21.04 25.51 -25.71
C VAL A 114 21.14 25.96 -24.25
N ARG A 115 20.66 27.19 -23.95
CA ARG A 115 20.68 27.71 -22.57
C ARG A 115 19.90 26.81 -21.59
N LEU A 116 18.70 26.37 -21.99
CA LEU A 116 17.87 25.50 -21.16
C LEU A 116 18.48 24.11 -21.02
N ASN A 117 19.13 23.58 -22.07
CA ASN A 117 19.84 22.30 -22.00
C ASN A 117 20.99 22.33 -20.98
N GLU A 118 21.75 23.43 -20.90
CA GLU A 118 22.80 23.58 -19.86
C GLU A 118 22.22 23.50 -18.44
N ILE A 119 21.05 24.08 -18.20
CA ILE A 119 20.35 24.01 -16.91
C ILE A 119 19.88 22.57 -16.66
N ILE A 120 19.27 21.93 -17.65
CA ILE A 120 18.75 20.56 -17.56
C ILE A 120 19.86 19.57 -17.27
N GLU A 121 21.01 19.70 -17.91
CA GLU A 121 22.19 18.84 -17.68
C GLU A 121 22.80 19.09 -16.29
N ARG A 122 22.99 20.36 -15.92
CA ARG A 122 23.54 20.71 -14.61
C ARG A 122 22.71 20.17 -13.45
N ASP A 123 21.38 20.26 -13.56
CA ASP A 123 20.43 19.90 -12.51
C ASP A 123 19.90 18.47 -12.69
N ASN A 124 20.40 17.70 -13.67
CA ASN A 124 20.02 16.33 -14.02
C ASN A 124 18.49 16.15 -14.20
N LEU A 125 17.82 17.12 -14.86
CA LEU A 125 16.36 17.09 -14.98
C LEU A 125 15.85 15.99 -15.93
N TRP A 126 16.68 15.44 -16.82
CA TRP A 126 16.37 14.27 -17.65
C TRP A 126 16.05 13.02 -16.82
N ASP A 127 16.60 12.94 -15.61
CA ASP A 127 16.32 11.82 -14.71
C ASP A 127 14.88 11.78 -14.20
N ILE A 128 14.13 12.89 -14.29
CA ILE A 128 12.73 12.94 -13.84
C ILE A 128 11.88 11.97 -14.66
N GLU A 129 11.97 12.05 -16.00
CA GLU A 129 11.20 11.15 -16.89
C GLU A 129 11.63 9.69 -16.72
N ARG A 130 12.94 9.44 -16.62
CA ARG A 130 13.47 8.09 -16.35
C ARG A 130 12.97 7.54 -15.02
N SER A 131 13.03 8.34 -13.95
CA SER A 131 12.56 7.95 -12.62
C SER A 131 11.06 7.68 -12.62
N TYR A 132 10.28 8.51 -13.34
CA TYR A 132 8.85 8.32 -13.47
C TYR A 132 8.48 6.96 -14.07
N MET A 133 9.11 6.61 -15.20
CA MET A 133 8.87 5.30 -15.84
C MET A 133 9.42 4.14 -14.99
N ALA A 134 10.54 4.33 -14.30
CA ALA A 134 11.10 3.34 -13.38
C ALA A 134 10.13 3.07 -12.21
N PHE A 135 9.58 4.12 -11.59
CA PHE A 135 8.59 3.96 -10.52
C PHE A 135 7.33 3.22 -10.98
N LEU A 136 6.84 3.48 -12.20
CA LEU A 136 5.74 2.72 -12.77
C LEU A 136 6.07 1.24 -12.91
N THR A 137 7.26 0.94 -13.41
CA THR A 137 7.73 -0.45 -13.56
C THR A 137 7.86 -1.16 -12.20
N GLU A 138 8.41 -0.48 -11.19
CA GLU A 138 8.54 -1.02 -9.82
C GLU A 138 7.19 -1.23 -9.14
N MET A 139 6.17 -0.44 -9.49
CA MET A 139 4.77 -0.65 -9.07
C MET A 139 4.01 -1.66 -9.93
N GLY A 140 4.73 -2.45 -10.75
CA GLY A 140 4.18 -3.56 -11.53
C GLY A 140 3.52 -3.17 -12.85
N GLU A 141 3.69 -1.93 -13.32
CA GLU A 141 3.11 -1.47 -14.57
C GLU A 141 4.13 -1.53 -15.73
N SER A 142 3.67 -1.96 -16.90
CA SER A 142 4.51 -2.11 -18.11
C SER A 142 4.02 -1.18 -19.22
N PHE A 143 3.95 0.11 -18.91
CA PHE A 143 3.50 1.12 -19.85
C PHE A 143 4.62 1.58 -20.78
N THR A 144 4.24 1.93 -22.01
CA THR A 144 5.16 2.54 -23.00
C THR A 144 5.21 4.08 -22.88
N GLY A 145 4.25 4.67 -22.12
CA GLY A 145 4.11 6.10 -21.96
C GLY A 145 3.11 6.76 -22.95
N GLU A 146 2.72 6.04 -24.01
CA GLU A 146 1.79 6.53 -25.04
C GLU A 146 0.33 6.20 -24.74
N GLU A 147 0.07 5.37 -23.72
CA GLU A 147 -1.27 5.01 -23.30
C GLU A 147 -2.01 6.25 -22.76
N LYS A 148 -3.28 6.37 -23.11
CA LYS A 148 -4.13 7.46 -22.65
C LYS A 148 -4.58 7.24 -21.21
N MET A 149 -4.51 8.28 -20.39
CA MET A 149 -4.96 8.29 -19.01
C MET A 149 -6.42 7.84 -18.84
N GLU A 150 -7.29 8.21 -19.76
CA GLU A 150 -8.72 7.86 -19.75
C GLU A 150 -9.00 6.35 -19.90
N ARG A 151 -8.06 5.58 -20.48
CA ARG A 151 -8.17 4.14 -20.68
C ARG A 151 -7.69 3.31 -19.50
N LEU A 152 -6.98 3.94 -18.59
CA LEU A 152 -6.45 3.31 -17.40
C LEU A 152 -7.56 3.07 -16.37
N SER A 153 -7.47 1.96 -15.66
CA SER A 153 -8.28 1.73 -14.45
C SER A 153 -7.98 2.76 -13.37
N GLY A 154 -8.88 2.93 -12.41
CA GLY A 154 -8.67 3.86 -11.29
C GLY A 154 -7.39 3.59 -10.50
N GLY A 155 -7.02 2.32 -10.32
CA GLY A 155 -5.77 1.92 -9.67
C GLY A 155 -4.54 2.30 -10.49
N GLU A 156 -4.53 2.03 -11.80
CA GLU A 156 -3.45 2.42 -12.72
C GLU A 156 -3.29 3.94 -12.79
N GLN A 157 -4.42 4.70 -12.85
CA GLN A 157 -4.37 6.17 -12.79
C GLN A 157 -3.74 6.66 -11.49
N LYS A 158 -4.08 6.04 -10.35
CA LYS A 158 -3.51 6.40 -9.04
C LYS A 158 -2.02 6.07 -8.96
N LYS A 159 -1.57 4.91 -9.46
CA LYS A 159 -0.16 4.54 -9.58
C LYS A 159 0.60 5.54 -10.46
N THR A 160 0.02 5.95 -11.58
CA THR A 160 0.60 6.95 -12.48
C THR A 160 0.75 8.31 -11.80
N ALA A 161 -0.26 8.75 -11.06
CA ALA A 161 -0.20 10.00 -10.30
C ALA A 161 0.83 9.92 -9.15
N LEU A 162 0.91 8.79 -8.46
CA LEU A 162 1.91 8.54 -7.44
C LEU A 162 3.33 8.58 -8.02
N ALA A 163 3.59 7.85 -9.11
CA ALA A 163 4.89 7.84 -9.79
C ALA A 163 5.34 9.27 -10.17
N ARG A 164 4.40 10.11 -10.65
CA ARG A 164 4.69 11.52 -10.94
C ARG A 164 5.18 12.27 -9.70
N VAL A 165 4.47 12.16 -8.59
CA VAL A 165 4.83 12.84 -7.33
C VAL A 165 6.20 12.38 -6.83
N LEU A 166 6.49 11.06 -6.89
CA LEU A 166 7.77 10.51 -6.46
C LEU A 166 8.93 10.96 -7.35
N ALA A 167 8.70 11.11 -8.66
CA ALA A 167 9.72 11.51 -9.63
C ALA A 167 10.15 12.96 -9.51
N LEU A 168 9.30 13.86 -8.99
CA LEU A 168 9.59 15.30 -8.87
C LEU A 168 10.69 15.65 -7.87
N ARG A 169 11.13 14.71 -7.02
CA ARG A 169 12.20 14.91 -6.01
C ARG A 169 11.97 16.17 -5.17
N ALA A 170 10.73 16.37 -4.72
CA ALA A 170 10.34 17.51 -3.92
C ALA A 170 10.94 17.47 -2.51
N ASP A 171 11.07 18.64 -1.87
CA ASP A 171 11.54 18.77 -0.49
C ASP A 171 10.41 18.52 0.51
N LEU A 172 9.16 18.81 0.08
CA LEU A 172 7.92 18.52 0.82
C LEU A 172 6.97 17.74 -0.08
N VAL A 173 6.56 16.58 0.38
CA VAL A 173 5.59 15.71 -0.31
C VAL A 173 4.31 15.63 0.49
N LEU A 174 3.20 15.99 -0.16
CA LEU A 174 1.86 15.93 0.40
C LEU A 174 1.08 14.79 -0.27
N LEU A 175 0.54 13.88 0.52
CA LEU A 175 -0.18 12.69 0.03
C LEU A 175 -1.59 12.67 0.62
N ASP A 176 -2.62 12.76 -0.23
CA ASP A 176 -4.02 12.69 0.16
C ASP A 176 -4.60 11.32 -0.18
N GLU A 177 -4.82 10.48 0.83
CA GLU A 177 -5.27 9.09 0.73
C GLU A 177 -4.50 8.30 -0.36
N PRO A 178 -3.17 8.18 -0.21
CA PRO A 178 -2.34 7.57 -1.25
C PRO A 178 -2.61 6.07 -1.43
N THR A 179 -3.09 5.38 -0.40
CA THR A 179 -3.29 3.93 -0.39
C THR A 179 -4.59 3.47 -1.02
N ASN A 180 -5.57 4.37 -1.16
CA ASN A 180 -6.88 4.01 -1.74
C ASN A 180 -6.72 3.52 -3.18
N HIS A 181 -7.32 2.36 -3.49
CA HIS A 181 -7.30 1.68 -4.79
C HIS A 181 -5.92 1.13 -5.22
N LEU A 182 -4.91 1.16 -4.37
CA LEU A 182 -3.62 0.53 -4.62
C LEU A 182 -3.63 -0.91 -4.10
N ASP A 183 -2.91 -1.79 -4.78
CA ASP A 183 -2.65 -3.15 -4.27
C ASP A 183 -1.57 -3.12 -3.17
N ILE A 184 -1.52 -4.19 -2.39
CA ILE A 184 -0.65 -4.28 -1.22
C ILE A 184 0.84 -4.13 -1.62
N GLU A 185 1.26 -4.67 -2.76
CA GLU A 185 2.64 -4.59 -3.25
C GLU A 185 3.04 -3.12 -3.54
N THR A 186 2.13 -2.35 -4.15
CA THR A 186 2.33 -0.91 -4.37
C THR A 186 2.35 -0.11 -3.05
N ILE A 187 1.52 -0.48 -2.07
CA ILE A 187 1.52 0.15 -0.74
C ILE A 187 2.85 -0.11 -0.02
N GLU A 188 3.37 -1.33 -0.06
CA GLU A 188 4.67 -1.70 0.52
C GLU A 188 5.83 -0.94 -0.15
N TYR A 189 5.73 -0.77 -1.48
CA TYR A 189 6.69 0.05 -2.22
C TYR A 189 6.66 1.51 -1.75
N LEU A 190 5.48 2.10 -1.63
CA LEU A 190 5.30 3.47 -1.12
C LEU A 190 5.86 3.63 0.30
N GLU A 191 5.60 2.68 1.19
CA GLU A 191 6.17 2.68 2.54
C GLU A 191 7.69 2.69 2.53
N SER A 192 8.29 1.83 1.72
CA SER A 192 9.75 1.72 1.58
C SER A 192 10.34 3.04 1.07
N TRP A 193 9.67 3.66 0.09
CA TRP A 193 10.06 4.96 -0.43
C TRP A 193 9.97 6.06 0.63
N ILE A 194 8.84 6.15 1.39
CA ILE A 194 8.69 7.18 2.44
C ILE A 194 9.76 7.00 3.53
N LYS A 195 10.12 5.76 3.89
CA LYS A 195 11.19 5.48 4.87
C LYS A 195 12.56 5.92 4.39
N SER A 196 12.83 5.76 3.09
CA SER A 196 14.15 6.06 2.50
C SER A 196 14.35 7.51 2.10
N THR A 197 13.28 8.25 1.78
CA THR A 197 13.36 9.64 1.32
C THR A 197 13.80 10.60 2.41
N GLN A 198 14.60 11.62 2.04
CA GLN A 198 14.97 12.72 2.92
C GLN A 198 13.91 13.84 2.93
N ALA A 199 12.95 13.83 2.00
CA ALA A 199 11.89 14.82 1.94
C ALA A 199 11.02 14.79 3.20
N ALA A 200 10.50 15.93 3.62
CA ALA A 200 9.42 15.97 4.58
C ALA A 200 8.13 15.43 3.93
N VAL A 201 7.36 14.62 4.65
CA VAL A 201 6.13 14.02 4.11
C VAL A 201 4.97 14.30 5.05
N ILE A 202 3.88 14.81 4.49
CA ILE A 202 2.58 14.87 5.18
C ILE A 202 1.63 13.95 4.42
N THR A 203 1.12 12.94 5.09
CA THR A 203 0.14 12.01 4.51
C THR A 203 -1.18 12.05 5.26
N VAL A 204 -2.28 12.27 4.54
CA VAL A 204 -3.63 11.99 5.05
C VAL A 204 -3.92 10.55 4.70
N THR A 205 -4.11 9.70 5.68
CA THR A 205 -4.44 8.29 5.44
C THR A 205 -5.18 7.66 6.60
N HIS A 206 -5.97 6.65 6.29
CA HIS A 206 -6.62 5.78 7.26
C HIS A 206 -5.90 4.42 7.38
N ASP A 207 -4.83 4.21 6.62
CA ASP A 207 -3.99 3.01 6.72
C ASP A 207 -3.15 3.03 8.01
N ARG A 208 -3.59 2.25 8.98
CA ARG A 208 -2.95 2.13 10.31
C ARG A 208 -1.52 1.59 10.23
N HIS A 209 -1.23 0.79 9.22
CA HIS A 209 0.11 0.25 9.02
C HIS A 209 1.11 1.34 8.59
N ILE A 210 0.74 2.20 7.63
CA ILE A 210 1.55 3.37 7.24
C ILE A 210 1.73 4.31 8.44
N LEU A 211 0.65 4.64 9.15
CA LEU A 211 0.73 5.51 10.34
C LEU A 211 1.70 4.96 11.40
N SER A 212 1.72 3.64 11.59
CA SER A 212 2.57 2.99 12.60
C SER A 212 4.02 2.80 12.15
N SER A 213 4.23 2.45 10.87
CA SER A 213 5.54 2.03 10.36
C SER A 213 6.40 3.17 9.82
N VAL A 214 5.77 4.31 9.45
CA VAL A 214 6.42 5.39 8.71
C VAL A 214 6.34 6.73 9.44
N CYS A 215 5.16 7.08 10.02
CA CYS A 215 4.95 8.39 10.62
C CYS A 215 5.65 8.52 11.97
N THR A 216 6.36 9.63 12.14
CA THR A 216 7.05 10.00 13.39
C THR A 216 6.22 10.94 14.26
N THR A 217 5.21 11.57 13.67
CA THR A 217 4.29 12.50 14.34
C THR A 217 2.90 12.31 13.74
N ILE A 218 1.88 12.36 14.58
CA ILE A 218 0.47 12.34 14.14
C ILE A 218 -0.16 13.71 14.41
N TRP A 219 -0.81 14.26 13.40
CA TRP A 219 -1.68 15.44 13.55
C TRP A 219 -3.14 14.97 13.51
N GLU A 220 -3.81 15.06 14.62
CA GLU A 220 -5.22 14.69 14.72
C GLU A 220 -6.10 15.93 14.50
N LEU A 221 -7.02 15.86 13.55
CA LEU A 221 -8.10 16.82 13.40
C LEU A 221 -9.33 16.25 14.13
N ASP A 222 -9.71 16.89 15.23
CA ASP A 222 -10.88 16.52 16.03
C ASP A 222 -11.62 17.78 16.47
N LYS A 223 -12.94 17.83 16.29
CA LYS A 223 -13.79 18.95 16.68
C LYS A 223 -13.24 20.32 16.21
N LYS A 224 -12.78 20.39 14.94
CA LYS A 224 -12.25 21.59 14.25
C LYS A 224 -10.86 22.05 14.71
N HIS A 225 -10.21 21.36 15.64
CA HIS A 225 -8.89 21.68 16.15
C HIS A 225 -7.87 20.61 15.76
N PHE A 226 -6.65 21.06 15.52
CA PHE A 226 -5.52 20.16 15.29
C PHE A 226 -4.75 19.91 16.58
N TYR A 227 -4.48 18.64 16.87
CA TYR A 227 -3.64 18.20 17.98
C TYR A 227 -2.39 17.52 17.43
N ARG A 228 -1.20 17.97 17.87
CA ARG A 228 0.06 17.35 17.51
C ARG A 228 0.43 16.29 18.52
N HIS A 229 0.59 15.05 18.07
CA HIS A 229 1.03 13.91 18.86
C HIS A 229 2.39 13.42 18.36
N PRO A 230 3.50 13.79 19.01
CA PRO A 230 4.81 13.26 18.66
C PRO A 230 4.90 11.78 19.04
N GLY A 231 5.56 10.97 18.18
CA GLY A 231 5.71 9.53 18.38
C GLY A 231 4.88 8.70 17.39
N SER A 232 4.83 7.40 17.63
CA SER A 232 4.14 6.42 16.77
C SER A 232 2.61 6.54 16.86
N PHE A 233 1.93 5.89 15.92
CA PHE A 233 0.47 5.77 15.94
C PHE A 233 -0.04 5.08 17.23
N THR A 234 0.67 4.10 17.76
CA THR A 234 0.34 3.46 19.05
C THR A 234 0.32 4.47 20.19
N ALA A 235 1.38 5.29 20.29
CA ALA A 235 1.45 6.34 21.32
C ALA A 235 0.35 7.41 21.15
N TYR A 236 -0.09 7.66 19.93
CA TYR A 236 -1.26 8.52 19.66
C TYR A 236 -2.53 7.90 20.21
N ILE A 237 -2.79 6.60 19.95
CA ILE A 237 -4.00 5.91 20.44
C ILE A 237 -4.04 5.95 21.97
N GLU A 238 -2.95 5.62 22.67
CA GLU A 238 -2.88 5.68 24.13
C GLU A 238 -3.23 7.07 24.68
N ARG A 239 -2.64 8.13 24.10
CA ARG A 239 -2.93 9.52 24.51
C ARG A 239 -4.34 9.94 24.20
N LYS A 240 -4.91 9.48 23.09
CA LYS A 240 -6.29 9.73 22.71
C LYS A 240 -7.24 9.10 23.73
N GLU A 241 -7.00 7.84 24.11
CA GLU A 241 -7.78 7.15 25.13
C GLU A 241 -7.70 7.88 26.49
N GLU A 242 -6.49 8.27 26.91
CA GLU A 242 -6.32 9.07 28.13
C GLU A 242 -7.10 10.39 28.09
N ARG A 243 -7.04 11.10 26.94
CA ARG A 243 -7.79 12.34 26.74
C ARG A 243 -9.30 12.10 26.82
N LEU A 244 -9.82 11.07 26.15
CA LEU A 244 -11.23 10.73 26.18
C LEU A 244 -11.71 10.39 27.60
N VAL A 245 -10.92 9.64 28.36
CA VAL A 245 -11.22 9.32 29.78
C VAL A 245 -11.22 10.59 30.64
N MET A 246 -10.32 11.53 30.40
CA MET A 246 -10.29 12.82 31.12
C MET A 246 -11.50 13.68 30.76
N GLU A 247 -11.83 13.81 29.47
CA GLU A 247 -13.01 14.53 28.97
C GLU A 247 -14.31 13.96 29.58
N GLU A 248 -14.41 12.64 29.67
CA GLU A 248 -15.57 11.97 30.24
C GLU A 248 -15.73 12.26 31.74
N LYS A 249 -14.64 12.18 32.51
CA LYS A 249 -14.66 12.55 33.95
C LYS A 249 -15.05 14.00 34.15
N GLU A 250 -14.57 14.89 33.28
CA GLU A 250 -14.93 16.30 33.36
C GLU A 250 -16.41 16.51 33.00
N GLN A 251 -16.92 15.80 32.00
CA GLN A 251 -18.35 15.80 31.66
C GLN A 251 -19.24 15.29 32.79
N GLU A 252 -18.86 14.20 33.45
CA GLU A 252 -19.59 13.70 34.62
C GLU A 252 -19.58 14.71 35.77
N ARG A 253 -18.46 15.39 35.98
CA ARG A 253 -18.35 16.48 36.93
C ARG A 253 -19.27 17.64 36.57
N LEU A 254 -19.28 18.08 35.30
CA LEU A 254 -20.17 19.15 34.82
C LEU A 254 -21.64 18.75 34.92
N LYS A 255 -22.01 17.52 34.56
CA LYS A 255 -23.38 16.98 34.75
C LYS A 255 -23.80 17.01 36.21
N THR A 256 -22.87 16.70 37.12
CA THR A 256 -23.15 16.73 38.57
C THR A 256 -23.35 18.16 39.07
N ILE A 257 -22.53 19.10 38.61
CA ILE A 257 -22.66 20.53 38.92
C ILE A 257 -23.98 21.06 38.34
N LEU A 258 -24.26 20.80 37.06
CA LEU A 258 -25.49 21.23 36.40
C LEU A 258 -26.74 20.71 37.14
N ARG A 259 -26.76 19.44 37.54
CA ARG A 259 -27.85 18.84 38.31
C ARG A 259 -28.08 19.62 39.64
N ARG A 260 -27.03 20.03 40.34
CA ARG A 260 -27.14 20.85 41.55
C ARG A 260 -27.64 22.25 41.25
N GLU A 261 -27.18 22.86 40.18
CA GLU A 261 -27.62 24.20 39.76
C GLU A 261 -29.08 24.20 39.27
N LEU A 262 -29.52 23.16 38.55
CA LEU A 262 -30.92 22.99 38.14
C LEU A 262 -31.86 22.78 39.35
N VAL A 263 -31.45 21.99 40.34
CA VAL A 263 -32.22 21.83 41.60
C VAL A 263 -32.33 23.14 42.35
N TRP A 264 -31.29 23.98 42.33
CA TRP A 264 -31.31 25.29 42.91
C TRP A 264 -32.28 26.21 42.12
N LEU A 265 -32.26 26.18 40.81
CA LEU A 265 -33.17 26.97 39.93
C LEU A 265 -34.65 26.58 40.17
N MET A 266 -34.95 25.30 40.37
CA MET A 266 -36.30 24.78 40.65
C MET A 266 -36.85 25.15 42.02
N ARG A 267 -35.99 25.44 43.02
CA ARG A 267 -36.41 25.80 44.38
C ARG A 267 -36.98 27.22 44.53
N GLY A 268 -37.06 28.00 43.43
CA GLY A 268 -37.67 29.33 43.39
C GLY A 268 -36.83 30.45 44.02
N PRO A 269 -36.86 31.66 43.52
CA PRO A 269 -36.05 32.75 44.00
C PRO A 269 -36.62 33.36 45.26
N GLN A 270 -35.95 33.28 46.39
CA GLN A 270 -36.06 34.29 47.42
C GLN A 270 -35.21 35.50 46.98
N ALA A 271 -35.94 36.50 46.50
CA ALA A 271 -35.59 37.93 46.31
C ALA A 271 -34.09 38.30 46.28
N ARG A 272 -33.49 38.49 45.04
CA ARG A 272 -32.47 39.52 44.71
C ARG A 272 -32.12 39.48 43.24
N THR A 273 -32.56 40.43 42.48
CA THR A 273 -32.70 40.47 41.01
C THR A 273 -31.40 40.64 40.16
N GLY A 274 -30.25 40.79 40.74
CA GLY A 274 -29.04 41.11 39.95
C GLY A 274 -28.02 39.97 39.80
N LYS A 275 -27.99 39.04 40.76
CA LYS A 275 -27.05 37.90 40.72
C LYS A 275 -27.58 36.65 40.00
N ASP A 276 -28.87 36.61 39.70
CA ASP A 276 -29.54 35.47 39.08
C ASP A 276 -29.27 35.33 37.58
N LYS A 277 -29.10 36.46 36.84
CA LYS A 277 -28.92 36.43 35.40
C LYS A 277 -27.61 35.73 35.00
N GLY A 278 -26.50 36.12 35.59
CA GLY A 278 -25.20 35.50 35.28
C GLY A 278 -25.07 34.04 35.71
N ARG A 279 -25.94 33.58 36.63
CA ARG A 279 -25.99 32.15 37.02
C ARG A 279 -26.88 31.37 36.06
N LYS A 280 -27.94 31.95 35.54
CA LYS A 280 -28.76 31.35 34.46
C LYS A 280 -27.96 31.23 33.17
N ASP A 281 -27.26 32.28 32.76
CA ASP A 281 -26.41 32.29 31.58
C ASP A 281 -25.36 31.18 31.69
N ARG A 282 -24.74 30.97 32.85
CA ARG A 282 -23.78 29.93 33.13
C ARG A 282 -24.38 28.51 33.11
N ILE A 283 -25.65 28.36 33.55
CA ILE A 283 -26.39 27.10 33.45
C ILE A 283 -26.67 26.75 31.98
N GLU A 284 -27.11 27.74 31.18
CA GLU A 284 -27.36 27.58 29.76
C GLU A 284 -26.07 27.22 28.98
N GLU A 285 -24.95 27.87 29.34
CA GLU A 285 -23.63 27.51 28.77
C GLU A 285 -23.23 26.08 29.13
N MET A 286 -23.40 25.65 30.39
CA MET A 286 -23.13 24.28 30.83
C MET A 286 -24.05 23.26 30.14
N GLU A 287 -25.35 23.56 29.99
CA GLU A 287 -26.27 22.70 29.25
C GLU A 287 -25.86 22.57 27.78
N ALA A 288 -25.46 23.68 27.15
CA ALA A 288 -24.99 23.66 25.76
C ALA A 288 -23.70 22.85 25.60
N SER A 289 -22.77 22.95 26.55
CA SER A 289 -21.51 22.19 26.52
C SER A 289 -21.72 20.67 26.73
N ILE A 290 -22.65 20.29 27.62
CA ILE A 290 -22.98 18.88 27.89
C ILE A 290 -23.73 18.23 26.71
N ARG A 291 -24.60 18.95 26.01
CA ARG A 291 -25.33 18.45 24.85
C ARG A 291 -24.44 18.18 23.64
N LYS A 292 -23.26 18.82 23.55
CA LYS A 292 -22.30 18.64 22.46
C LYS A 292 -21.51 17.33 22.54
N VAL A 293 -21.41 16.71 23.71
CA VAL A 293 -20.65 15.46 23.87
C VAL A 293 -21.60 14.28 23.68
N ARG A 294 -21.45 13.59 22.55
CA ARG A 294 -22.18 12.35 22.24
C ARG A 294 -21.43 11.15 22.82
N ASP A 295 -22.22 10.18 23.24
CA ASP A 295 -21.75 8.89 23.70
C ASP A 295 -21.27 8.07 22.49
N ASP A 296 -19.97 8.20 22.16
CA ASP A 296 -19.33 7.48 21.05
C ASP A 296 -18.91 6.04 21.44
N ARG A 297 -19.25 5.61 22.67
CA ARG A 297 -18.93 4.26 23.15
C ARG A 297 -19.86 3.22 22.56
N MET A 298 -19.25 2.26 21.92
CA MET A 298 -19.93 1.14 21.34
C MET A 298 -20.38 0.13 22.39
N THR A 299 -21.65 -0.20 22.34
CA THR A 299 -22.14 -1.48 22.85
C THR A 299 -21.61 -2.58 21.93
N GLN A 300 -21.05 -3.64 22.52
CA GLN A 300 -20.55 -4.80 21.78
C GLN A 300 -21.58 -5.28 20.76
N PHE A 301 -21.16 -5.35 19.50
CA PHE A 301 -22.00 -5.91 18.45
C PHE A 301 -22.21 -7.40 18.74
N SER A 302 -23.42 -7.84 18.64
CA SER A 302 -23.75 -9.24 18.57
C SER A 302 -24.82 -9.44 17.50
N SER A 303 -24.45 -10.05 16.40
CA SER A 303 -25.34 -10.27 15.27
C SER A 303 -26.24 -11.48 15.51
N LEU A 304 -27.48 -11.43 15.04
CA LEU A 304 -28.42 -12.56 15.10
C LEU A 304 -27.90 -13.75 14.31
N GLU A 305 -27.97 -14.91 14.94
CA GLU A 305 -27.74 -16.19 14.28
C GLU A 305 -28.90 -16.53 13.33
N ARG A 306 -28.83 -16.10 12.07
CA ARG A 306 -29.65 -16.71 11.02
C ARG A 306 -29.02 -18.05 10.72
N ARG A 307 -29.68 -19.14 11.09
CA ARG A 307 -29.13 -20.51 10.99
C ARG A 307 -28.71 -20.83 9.57
N LEU A 308 -27.42 -21.04 9.38
CA LEU A 308 -26.85 -21.63 8.17
C LEU A 308 -27.29 -23.11 8.09
N GLY A 309 -27.63 -23.58 6.89
CA GLY A 309 -27.88 -24.98 6.63
C GLY A 309 -26.62 -25.85 6.76
N LYS A 310 -26.76 -27.16 6.57
CA LYS A 310 -25.60 -28.07 6.48
C LYS A 310 -24.75 -27.74 5.24
N LYS A 311 -25.39 -27.40 4.13
CA LYS A 311 -24.75 -26.88 2.90
C LYS A 311 -24.83 -25.36 2.91
N ILE A 312 -23.70 -24.73 2.75
CA ILE A 312 -23.56 -23.25 2.78
C ILE A 312 -23.25 -22.77 1.38
N LEU A 313 -22.08 -23.14 0.87
CA LEU A 313 -21.57 -22.78 -0.45
C LEU A 313 -20.51 -23.81 -0.86
N ASP A 314 -20.71 -24.46 -1.99
CA ASP A 314 -19.77 -25.38 -2.61
C ASP A 314 -19.36 -24.85 -3.98
N ILE A 315 -18.07 -24.79 -4.22
CA ILE A 315 -17.44 -24.34 -5.47
C ILE A 315 -16.66 -25.52 -6.04
N GLU A 316 -16.94 -25.91 -7.29
CA GLU A 316 -16.27 -27.02 -7.96
C GLU A 316 -15.67 -26.59 -9.30
N ASN A 317 -14.34 -26.75 -9.44
CA ASN A 317 -13.58 -26.49 -10.67
C ASN A 317 -13.85 -25.12 -11.31
N LEU A 318 -14.07 -24.10 -10.50
CA LEU A 318 -14.44 -22.76 -10.94
C LEU A 318 -13.36 -22.15 -11.83
N THR A 319 -13.77 -21.62 -12.97
CA THR A 319 -12.90 -20.94 -13.94
C THR A 319 -13.55 -19.63 -14.36
N ALA A 320 -12.76 -18.57 -14.40
CA ALA A 320 -13.18 -17.25 -14.88
C ALA A 320 -12.20 -16.67 -15.89
N ARG A 321 -12.76 -16.02 -16.94
CA ARG A 321 -12.00 -15.37 -18.01
C ARG A 321 -12.53 -13.96 -18.26
N TYR A 322 -11.64 -13.09 -18.74
CA TYR A 322 -12.02 -11.77 -19.23
C TYR A 322 -11.43 -11.59 -20.63
N GLY A 323 -12.29 -11.68 -21.66
CA GLY A 323 -11.84 -11.78 -23.04
C GLY A 323 -10.95 -13.02 -23.26
N SER A 324 -9.74 -12.82 -23.73
CA SER A 324 -8.75 -13.89 -23.92
C SER A 324 -7.95 -14.25 -22.67
N ARG A 325 -7.99 -13.41 -21.62
CA ARG A 325 -7.21 -13.61 -20.39
C ARG A 325 -7.96 -14.50 -19.42
N THR A 326 -7.32 -15.60 -18.98
CA THR A 326 -7.81 -16.41 -17.86
C THR A 326 -7.40 -15.74 -16.55
N LEU A 327 -8.39 -15.43 -15.72
CA LEU A 327 -8.17 -14.81 -14.40
C LEU A 327 -7.76 -15.88 -13.37
N PHE A 328 -8.53 -16.97 -13.32
CA PHE A 328 -8.21 -18.15 -12.52
C PHE A 328 -8.93 -19.39 -13.08
N SER A 329 -8.41 -20.57 -12.73
CA SER A 329 -8.96 -21.84 -13.21
C SER A 329 -8.85 -22.95 -12.18
N GLY A 330 -9.86 -23.87 -12.18
CA GLY A 330 -9.84 -25.10 -11.40
C GLY A 330 -9.99 -24.89 -9.88
N PHE A 331 -10.59 -23.79 -9.44
CA PHE A 331 -10.76 -23.51 -8.03
C PHE A 331 -11.91 -24.35 -7.45
N THR A 332 -11.63 -25.08 -6.35
CA THR A 332 -12.60 -25.93 -5.64
C THR A 332 -12.49 -25.66 -4.14
N TYR A 333 -13.63 -25.35 -3.51
CA TYR A 333 -13.71 -25.12 -2.07
C TYR A 333 -15.14 -25.31 -1.53
N SER A 334 -15.28 -25.88 -0.33
CA SER A 334 -16.56 -26.03 0.38
C SER A 334 -16.53 -25.28 1.70
N PHE A 335 -17.49 -24.39 1.90
CA PHE A 335 -17.56 -23.53 3.09
C PHE A 335 -18.15 -24.26 4.29
N THR A 336 -17.49 -24.11 5.44
CA THR A 336 -17.98 -24.53 6.75
C THR A 336 -18.45 -23.34 7.57
N LYS A 337 -19.36 -23.57 8.54
CA LYS A 337 -19.97 -22.51 9.34
C LYS A 337 -18.93 -21.66 10.08
N GLY A 338 -19.08 -20.35 10.02
CA GLY A 338 -18.28 -19.38 10.77
C GLY A 338 -16.91 -19.04 10.16
N VAL A 339 -16.57 -19.63 9.02
CA VAL A 339 -15.28 -19.37 8.34
C VAL A 339 -15.27 -17.97 7.73
N LYS A 340 -14.20 -17.22 8.04
CA LYS A 340 -13.93 -15.89 7.50
C LYS A 340 -12.67 -15.94 6.68
N ILE A 341 -12.76 -15.55 5.41
CA ILE A 341 -11.68 -15.68 4.44
C ILE A 341 -11.35 -14.31 3.85
N GLY A 342 -10.08 -13.92 3.94
CA GLY A 342 -9.54 -12.77 3.22
C GLY A 342 -9.20 -13.14 1.77
N LEU A 343 -9.54 -12.29 0.83
CA LEU A 343 -9.23 -12.47 -0.58
C LEU A 343 -8.16 -11.47 -1.01
N ILE A 344 -6.96 -11.96 -1.31
CA ILE A 344 -5.82 -11.12 -1.67
C ILE A 344 -5.27 -11.48 -3.05
N GLY A 345 -4.61 -10.52 -3.68
CA GLY A 345 -3.96 -10.66 -4.99
C GLY A 345 -3.81 -9.30 -5.68
N PRO A 346 -2.98 -9.21 -6.73
CA PRO A 346 -2.77 -7.99 -7.49
C PRO A 346 -4.05 -7.39 -8.05
N ASN A 347 -4.02 -6.11 -8.42
CA ASN A 347 -5.13 -5.49 -9.12
C ASN A 347 -5.36 -6.20 -10.47
N GLY A 348 -6.63 -6.41 -10.83
CA GLY A 348 -6.99 -7.15 -12.04
C GLY A 348 -6.75 -8.67 -12.00
N SER A 349 -6.44 -9.27 -10.84
CA SER A 349 -6.29 -10.73 -10.67
C SER A 349 -7.62 -11.49 -10.68
N GLY A 350 -8.75 -10.79 -10.52
CA GLY A 350 -10.08 -11.39 -10.56
C GLY A 350 -10.78 -11.48 -9.20
N LYS A 351 -10.36 -10.71 -8.18
CA LYS A 351 -11.00 -10.65 -6.85
C LYS A 351 -12.50 -10.34 -6.95
N SER A 352 -12.85 -9.21 -7.54
CA SER A 352 -14.25 -8.80 -7.75
C SER A 352 -15.03 -9.78 -8.62
N THR A 353 -14.37 -10.37 -9.63
CA THR A 353 -14.98 -11.39 -10.50
C THR A 353 -15.36 -12.65 -9.71
N LEU A 354 -14.51 -13.10 -8.78
CA LEU A 354 -14.83 -14.23 -7.91
C LEU A 354 -16.05 -13.94 -7.04
N LEU A 355 -16.11 -12.75 -6.43
CA LEU A 355 -17.25 -12.32 -5.61
C LEU A 355 -18.54 -12.18 -6.44
N ASP A 356 -18.47 -11.66 -7.65
CA ASP A 356 -19.61 -11.58 -8.58
C ASP A 356 -20.14 -12.95 -9.00
N ILE A 357 -19.25 -13.92 -9.24
CA ILE A 357 -19.66 -15.28 -9.56
C ILE A 357 -20.33 -15.95 -8.36
N ILE A 358 -19.75 -15.84 -7.16
CA ILE A 358 -20.29 -16.42 -5.93
C ILE A 358 -21.66 -15.82 -5.60
N SER A 359 -21.82 -14.51 -5.77
CA SER A 359 -23.08 -13.81 -5.53
C SER A 359 -24.15 -14.04 -6.61
N GLY A 360 -23.79 -14.70 -7.73
CA GLY A 360 -24.68 -14.97 -8.85
C GLY A 360 -24.88 -13.78 -9.80
N HIS A 361 -24.11 -12.70 -9.67
CA HIS A 361 -24.17 -11.55 -10.59
C HIS A 361 -23.48 -11.83 -11.93
N ARG A 362 -22.58 -12.81 -11.95
CA ARG A 362 -21.89 -13.27 -13.16
C ARG A 362 -21.91 -14.79 -13.23
N ALA A 363 -22.20 -15.33 -14.41
CA ALA A 363 -22.06 -16.77 -14.64
C ALA A 363 -20.57 -17.15 -14.73
N PRO A 364 -20.15 -18.30 -14.19
CA PRO A 364 -18.79 -18.81 -14.36
C PRO A 364 -18.54 -19.22 -15.83
N ASP A 365 -17.29 -19.11 -16.28
CA ASP A 365 -16.88 -19.62 -17.59
C ASP A 365 -16.65 -21.15 -17.58
N GLY A 366 -16.50 -21.74 -16.40
CA GLY A 366 -16.41 -23.19 -16.19
C GLY A 366 -16.55 -23.55 -14.70
N GLY A 367 -16.94 -24.77 -14.42
CA GLY A 367 -17.24 -25.24 -13.06
C GLY A 367 -18.63 -24.86 -12.59
N THR A 368 -18.92 -25.11 -11.31
CA THR A 368 -20.24 -24.88 -10.69
C THR A 368 -20.09 -24.19 -9.33
N VAL A 369 -21.10 -23.40 -8.99
CA VAL A 369 -21.27 -22.79 -7.67
C VAL A 369 -22.64 -23.23 -7.15
N ASP A 370 -22.65 -24.01 -6.07
CA ASP A 370 -23.87 -24.54 -5.48
C ASP A 370 -24.13 -23.87 -4.12
N ILE A 371 -25.16 -23.04 -4.06
CA ILE A 371 -25.50 -22.19 -2.92
C ILE A 371 -26.54 -22.90 -2.05
N GLY A 372 -26.28 -23.01 -0.74
CA GLY A 372 -27.22 -23.57 0.22
C GLY A 372 -28.52 -22.77 0.28
N ILE A 373 -29.67 -23.48 0.39
CA ILE A 373 -31.04 -22.90 0.37
C ILE A 373 -31.22 -21.80 1.43
N ASN A 374 -30.53 -21.90 2.57
CA ASN A 374 -30.62 -20.93 3.68
C ASN A 374 -29.58 -19.83 3.59
N THR A 375 -28.69 -19.84 2.59
CA THR A 375 -27.62 -18.86 2.46
C THR A 375 -28.18 -17.54 1.92
N VAL A 376 -27.96 -16.46 2.66
CA VAL A 376 -28.38 -15.10 2.30
C VAL A 376 -27.16 -14.21 2.28
N PHE A 377 -26.78 -13.80 1.08
CA PHE A 377 -25.61 -12.94 0.89
C PHE A 377 -25.89 -11.49 1.28
N GLY A 378 -24.94 -10.91 2.04
CA GLY A 378 -24.76 -9.47 2.17
C GLY A 378 -23.61 -9.02 1.24
N TYR A 379 -23.92 -8.77 -0.02
CA TYR A 379 -22.89 -8.39 -1.00
C TYR A 379 -22.71 -6.88 -1.06
N TYR A 380 -21.50 -6.44 -0.74
CA TYR A 380 -21.02 -5.08 -0.91
C TYR A 380 -20.04 -5.05 -2.09
N ASP A 381 -20.45 -4.48 -3.20
CA ASP A 381 -19.62 -4.30 -4.40
C ASP A 381 -18.96 -2.93 -4.43
N GLN A 382 -17.80 -2.83 -5.08
CA GLN A 382 -17.00 -1.61 -5.16
C GLN A 382 -17.72 -0.42 -5.81
N ASN A 383 -18.67 -0.67 -6.72
CA ASN A 383 -19.31 0.37 -7.54
C ASN A 383 -20.56 0.99 -6.90
N GLY A 384 -21.08 0.41 -5.81
CA GLY A 384 -22.25 0.92 -5.09
C GLY A 384 -23.45 1.09 -6.01
N ARG A 385 -24.19 0.01 -6.31
CA ARG A 385 -25.33 0.05 -7.25
C ARG A 385 -26.40 1.03 -6.77
N ASN A 386 -26.87 1.88 -7.68
CA ASN A 386 -27.95 2.86 -7.63
C ASN A 386 -28.68 3.00 -6.28
N LEU A 387 -28.24 3.97 -5.49
CA LEU A 387 -29.00 4.44 -4.33
C LEU A 387 -30.15 5.32 -4.82
N ASP A 388 -31.36 5.16 -4.25
CA ASP A 388 -32.52 6.00 -4.53
C ASP A 388 -32.25 7.42 -4.01
N GLY A 389 -31.91 8.34 -4.92
CA GLY A 389 -31.42 9.68 -4.60
C GLY A 389 -32.45 10.60 -3.94
N GLU A 390 -33.73 10.29 -4.03
CA GLU A 390 -34.80 11.13 -3.50
C GLU A 390 -35.07 10.87 -2.01
N LYS A 391 -34.79 9.65 -1.53
CA LYS A 391 -34.96 9.28 -0.12
C LYS A 391 -33.88 9.87 0.76
N THR A 392 -34.22 10.08 2.02
CA THR A 392 -33.24 10.38 3.07
C THR A 392 -32.43 9.12 3.42
N ALA A 393 -31.24 9.29 4.00
CA ALA A 393 -30.40 8.18 4.42
C ALA A 393 -31.16 7.23 5.39
N LEU A 394 -31.95 7.79 6.31
CA LEU A 394 -32.74 7.00 7.26
C LEU A 394 -33.87 6.22 6.55
N GLU A 395 -34.69 6.90 5.75
CA GLU A 395 -35.79 6.25 5.00
C GLU A 395 -35.28 5.13 4.11
N TYR A 396 -34.12 5.34 3.48
CA TYR A 396 -33.48 4.32 2.65
C TYR A 396 -33.02 3.13 3.49
N ALA A 397 -32.38 3.36 4.63
CA ALA A 397 -31.95 2.30 5.54
C ALA A 397 -33.17 1.51 6.09
N GLU A 398 -34.23 2.20 6.53
CA GLU A 398 -35.46 1.59 7.03
C GLU A 398 -36.20 0.76 5.98
N SER A 399 -36.05 1.07 4.70
CA SER A 399 -36.63 0.26 3.61
C SER A 399 -36.05 -1.17 3.54
N PHE A 400 -34.90 -1.43 4.16
CA PHE A 400 -34.26 -2.74 4.27
C PHE A 400 -34.52 -3.43 5.62
N GLY A 401 -34.85 -2.67 6.67
CA GLY A 401 -35.16 -3.16 7.99
C GLY A 401 -35.19 -2.04 9.04
N ASN A 402 -36.25 -1.98 9.82
CA ASN A 402 -36.41 -0.95 10.86
C ASN A 402 -35.60 -1.23 12.12
N ARG A 403 -35.18 -2.48 12.33
CA ARG A 403 -34.43 -2.92 13.49
C ARG A 403 -33.40 -3.99 13.10
N VAL A 404 -32.24 -3.88 13.67
CA VAL A 404 -31.19 -4.91 13.64
C VAL A 404 -31.22 -5.57 15.01
N ARG A 405 -31.49 -6.87 15.06
CA ARG A 405 -31.50 -7.61 16.31
C ARG A 405 -30.13 -8.19 16.60
N TYR A 406 -29.65 -8.03 17.82
CA TYR A 406 -28.40 -8.59 18.30
C TYR A 406 -28.58 -9.98 18.96
N THR A 407 -27.51 -10.76 19.06
CA THR A 407 -27.53 -12.09 19.69
C THR A 407 -27.82 -12.03 21.19
N ASN A 408 -27.57 -10.92 21.86
CA ASN A 408 -27.96 -10.68 23.26
C ASN A 408 -29.49 -10.42 23.43
N GLY A 409 -30.23 -10.35 22.32
CA GLY A 409 -31.67 -10.10 22.33
C GLY A 409 -32.10 -8.64 22.21
N ASP A 410 -31.15 -7.71 22.22
CA ASP A 410 -31.44 -6.28 22.07
C ASP A 410 -31.75 -5.93 20.61
N ASP A 411 -32.74 -5.09 20.39
CA ASP A 411 -33.08 -4.54 19.08
C ASP A 411 -32.50 -3.13 18.96
N VAL A 412 -31.65 -2.91 17.94
CA VAL A 412 -31.12 -1.59 17.60
C VAL A 412 -31.88 -1.03 16.41
N THR A 413 -32.33 0.22 16.53
CA THR A 413 -33.02 0.91 15.43
C THR A 413 -32.08 1.20 14.26
N ALA A 414 -32.62 1.29 13.05
CA ALA A 414 -31.86 1.69 11.86
C ALA A 414 -31.11 3.02 12.08
N SER A 415 -31.73 3.98 12.77
CA SER A 415 -31.11 5.27 13.12
C SER A 415 -29.86 5.09 14.00
N ARG A 416 -29.93 4.28 15.05
CA ARG A 416 -28.77 4.00 15.92
C ARG A 416 -27.68 3.23 15.17
N PHE A 417 -28.07 2.31 14.31
CA PHE A 417 -27.11 1.57 13.47
C PHE A 417 -26.38 2.50 12.48
N LEU A 418 -27.10 3.47 11.89
CA LEU A 418 -26.49 4.53 11.07
C LEU A 418 -25.50 5.39 11.88
N GLU A 419 -25.82 5.75 13.14
CA GLU A 419 -24.89 6.49 14.00
C GLU A 419 -23.58 5.76 14.24
N LEU A 420 -23.64 4.45 14.49
CA LEU A 420 -22.46 3.60 14.70
C LEU A 420 -21.51 3.61 13.50
N PHE A 421 -22.04 3.78 12.30
CA PHE A 421 -21.24 3.86 11.07
C PHE A 421 -21.05 5.30 10.56
N GLY A 422 -21.06 6.28 11.48
CA GLY A 422 -20.68 7.65 11.18
C GLY A 422 -21.74 8.51 10.50
N PHE A 423 -23.04 8.15 10.63
CA PHE A 423 -24.17 9.01 10.25
C PHE A 423 -24.84 9.61 11.47
N PRO A 424 -24.44 10.78 11.93
CA PRO A 424 -25.12 11.47 13.03
C PRO A 424 -26.57 11.77 12.67
N VAL A 425 -27.44 11.87 13.68
CA VAL A 425 -28.90 12.02 13.51
C VAL A 425 -29.27 13.16 12.55
N GLU A 426 -28.49 14.24 12.57
CA GLU A 426 -28.68 15.38 11.67
C GLU A 426 -28.47 15.00 10.21
N SER A 427 -27.41 14.22 9.92
CA SER A 427 -27.09 13.79 8.55
C SER A 427 -28.02 12.71 8.05
N GLN A 428 -28.70 11.96 8.92
CA GLN A 428 -29.64 10.90 8.53
C GLN A 428 -30.86 11.42 7.75
N ARG A 429 -31.20 12.69 7.93
CA ARG A 429 -32.32 13.36 7.25
C ARG A 429 -31.92 13.99 5.92
N THR A 430 -30.64 13.92 5.56
CA THR A 430 -30.13 14.45 4.28
C THR A 430 -30.54 13.54 3.14
N PRO A 431 -31.06 14.06 2.02
CA PRO A 431 -31.33 13.29 0.81
C PRO A 431 -30.04 12.68 0.27
N ILE A 432 -30.13 11.44 -0.24
CA ILE A 432 -28.96 10.67 -0.71
C ILE A 432 -28.21 11.40 -1.83
N ASN A 433 -28.90 12.13 -2.70
CA ASN A 433 -28.27 12.89 -3.77
C ASN A 433 -27.36 14.03 -3.27
N MET A 434 -27.55 14.50 -2.02
CA MET A 434 -26.72 15.52 -1.39
C MET A 434 -25.55 14.96 -0.60
N LEU A 435 -25.50 13.65 -0.39
CA LEU A 435 -24.42 12.98 0.31
C LEU A 435 -23.13 12.98 -0.54
N SER A 436 -21.99 13.08 0.10
CA SER A 436 -20.69 12.86 -0.50
C SER A 436 -20.52 11.42 -1.01
N GLY A 437 -19.55 11.16 -1.90
CA GLY A 437 -19.27 9.81 -2.40
C GLY A 437 -18.96 8.81 -1.30
N GLY A 438 -18.17 9.21 -0.31
CA GLY A 438 -17.84 8.37 0.86
C GLY A 438 -19.06 8.08 1.75
N GLU A 439 -19.92 9.08 2.00
CA GLU A 439 -21.17 8.86 2.75
C GLU A 439 -22.12 7.91 2.01
N ARG A 440 -22.25 8.05 0.69
CA ARG A 440 -23.06 7.10 -0.09
C ARG A 440 -22.55 5.68 0.01
N ARG A 441 -21.23 5.47 -0.07
CA ARG A 441 -20.61 4.13 0.08
C ARG A 441 -20.85 3.56 1.48
N ARG A 442 -20.69 4.36 2.53
CA ARG A 442 -21.01 3.95 3.91
C ARG A 442 -22.46 3.58 4.07
N LEU A 443 -23.40 4.41 3.55
CA LEU A 443 -24.81 4.09 3.58
C LEU A 443 -25.11 2.76 2.86
N TYR A 444 -24.49 2.55 1.71
CA TYR A 444 -24.62 1.31 0.96
C TYR A 444 -24.14 0.09 1.78
N LEU A 445 -22.97 0.17 2.43
CA LEU A 445 -22.47 -0.86 3.32
C LEU A 445 -23.47 -1.16 4.45
N ILE A 446 -23.94 -0.13 5.16
CA ILE A 446 -24.89 -0.24 6.26
C ILE A 446 -26.17 -0.97 5.81
N THR A 447 -26.70 -0.66 4.63
CA THR A 447 -27.91 -1.31 4.11
C THR A 447 -27.71 -2.81 3.82
N ARG A 448 -26.48 -3.25 3.53
CA ARG A 448 -26.16 -4.68 3.38
C ARG A 448 -26.17 -5.39 4.71
N LEU A 449 -25.69 -4.73 5.76
CA LEU A 449 -25.67 -5.29 7.12
C LEU A 449 -27.06 -5.32 7.77
N ILE A 450 -27.89 -4.29 7.57
CA ILE A 450 -29.27 -4.20 8.12
C ILE A 450 -30.15 -5.38 7.67
N ARG A 451 -29.92 -5.92 6.46
CA ARG A 451 -30.66 -7.09 5.93
C ARG A 451 -30.45 -8.37 6.72
N ASN A 452 -29.57 -8.35 7.70
CA ASN A 452 -29.19 -9.49 8.50
C ASN A 452 -28.79 -10.72 7.64
N PRO A 453 -27.76 -10.59 6.80
CA PRO A 453 -27.23 -11.70 6.02
C PRO A 453 -26.62 -12.76 6.94
N ASN A 454 -26.36 -13.97 6.41
CA ASN A 454 -25.59 -15.00 7.09
C ASN A 454 -24.32 -15.40 6.32
N PHE A 455 -24.07 -14.74 5.19
CA PHE A 455 -22.85 -14.82 4.42
C PHE A 455 -22.48 -13.43 3.88
N LEU A 456 -21.32 -12.90 4.27
CA LEU A 456 -20.84 -11.60 3.83
C LEU A 456 -19.90 -11.76 2.63
N LEU A 457 -20.09 -10.94 1.62
CA LEU A 457 -19.22 -10.80 0.47
C LEU A 457 -18.82 -9.32 0.36
N PHE A 458 -17.57 -8.98 0.70
CA PHE A 458 -17.11 -7.60 0.71
C PHE A 458 -15.99 -7.39 -0.28
N ASP A 459 -16.19 -6.45 -1.19
CA ASP A 459 -15.19 -6.02 -2.17
C ASP A 459 -14.69 -4.63 -1.82
N GLU A 460 -13.48 -4.56 -1.23
CA GLU A 460 -12.82 -3.35 -0.76
C GLU A 460 -13.70 -2.47 0.17
N PRO A 461 -14.23 -3.03 1.27
CA PRO A 461 -15.13 -2.28 2.15
C PRO A 461 -14.42 -1.17 2.93
N THR A 462 -13.11 -1.25 3.08
CA THR A 462 -12.28 -0.30 3.83
C THR A 462 -12.01 1.00 3.09
N ASN A 463 -12.17 1.02 1.75
CA ASN A 463 -11.96 2.21 0.96
C ASN A 463 -12.93 3.32 1.38
N ASP A 464 -12.40 4.51 1.62
CA ASP A 464 -13.15 5.72 2.06
C ASP A 464 -13.81 5.61 3.46
N LEU A 465 -13.46 4.60 4.28
CA LEU A 465 -13.83 4.55 5.69
C LEU A 465 -12.79 5.26 6.56
N ASP A 466 -13.24 5.98 7.57
CA ASP A 466 -12.36 6.50 8.63
C ASP A 466 -12.06 5.42 9.69
N ILE A 467 -11.00 5.63 10.46
CA ILE A 467 -10.54 4.65 11.45
C ILE A 467 -11.64 4.20 12.39
N PRO A 468 -12.47 5.09 13.01
CA PRO A 468 -13.56 4.66 13.89
C PRO A 468 -14.61 3.79 13.18
N THR A 469 -14.95 4.10 11.93
CA THR A 469 -15.90 3.31 11.14
C THR A 469 -15.34 1.93 10.77
N MET A 470 -14.03 1.86 10.48
CA MET A 470 -13.33 0.59 10.24
C MET A 470 -13.33 -0.29 11.49
N GLU A 471 -12.99 0.26 12.66
CA GLU A 471 -13.04 -0.45 13.94
C GLU A 471 -14.44 -1.02 14.22
N ASN A 472 -15.48 -0.25 13.93
CA ASN A 472 -16.86 -0.70 14.05
C ASN A 472 -17.18 -1.87 13.10
N LEU A 473 -16.65 -1.84 11.88
CA LEU A 473 -16.82 -2.92 10.92
C LEU A 473 -16.04 -4.17 11.34
N GLU A 474 -14.83 -4.02 11.88
CA GLU A 474 -14.03 -5.12 12.44
C GLU A 474 -14.76 -5.82 13.58
N ASP A 475 -15.28 -5.06 14.53
CA ASP A 475 -16.06 -5.59 15.66
C ASP A 475 -17.32 -6.32 15.18
N TYR A 476 -18.01 -5.77 14.18
CA TYR A 476 -19.15 -6.43 13.57
C TYR A 476 -18.76 -7.77 12.93
N ILE A 477 -17.69 -7.79 12.11
CA ILE A 477 -17.23 -9.01 11.44
C ILE A 477 -16.72 -10.03 12.45
N SER A 478 -15.96 -9.62 13.46
CA SER A 478 -15.42 -10.50 14.51
C SER A 478 -16.52 -11.21 15.27
N SER A 479 -17.60 -10.49 15.59
CA SER A 479 -18.77 -11.06 16.28
C SER A 479 -19.77 -11.77 15.34
N PHE A 480 -19.59 -11.67 14.02
CA PHE A 480 -20.50 -12.25 13.04
C PHE A 480 -20.43 -13.78 13.02
N PRO A 481 -21.55 -14.51 13.30
CA PRO A 481 -21.53 -15.96 13.40
C PRO A 481 -21.61 -16.68 12.05
N GLY A 482 -21.81 -15.93 10.96
CA GLY A 482 -21.88 -16.42 9.59
C GLY A 482 -20.51 -16.57 8.93
N CYS A 483 -20.53 -16.88 7.62
CA CYS A 483 -19.32 -16.92 6.81
C CYS A 483 -19.05 -15.55 6.16
N ALA A 484 -17.79 -15.28 5.85
CA ALA A 484 -17.40 -14.07 5.13
C ALA A 484 -16.31 -14.35 4.11
N ILE A 485 -16.37 -13.66 2.96
CA ILE A 485 -15.25 -13.47 2.04
C ILE A 485 -15.03 -11.96 1.92
N ILE A 486 -13.82 -11.52 2.21
CA ILE A 486 -13.48 -10.10 2.29
C ILE A 486 -12.26 -9.83 1.43
N SER A 487 -12.43 -9.08 0.35
CA SER A 487 -11.33 -8.49 -0.41
C SER A 487 -10.96 -7.17 0.25
N SER A 488 -9.72 -7.01 0.66
CA SER A 488 -9.21 -5.72 1.18
C SER A 488 -7.71 -5.60 0.95
N HIS A 489 -7.26 -4.36 0.80
CA HIS A 489 -5.85 -4.00 0.79
C HIS A 489 -5.36 -3.46 2.14
N ASP A 490 -6.26 -3.31 3.12
CA ASP A 490 -5.90 -2.98 4.50
C ASP A 490 -5.45 -4.25 5.25
N ARG A 491 -4.15 -4.31 5.53
CA ARG A 491 -3.50 -5.45 6.19
C ARG A 491 -3.98 -5.64 7.63
N THR A 492 -4.13 -4.55 8.36
CA THR A 492 -4.59 -4.57 9.75
C THR A 492 -6.03 -5.06 9.83
N PHE A 493 -6.88 -4.60 8.91
CA PHE A 493 -8.26 -5.05 8.80
C PHE A 493 -8.36 -6.55 8.51
N LEU A 494 -7.55 -7.07 7.57
CA LEU A 494 -7.50 -8.51 7.29
C LEU A 494 -7.02 -9.29 8.51
N ASP A 495 -5.96 -8.85 9.19
CA ASP A 495 -5.41 -9.55 10.36
C ASP A 495 -6.42 -9.64 11.52
N CYS A 496 -7.28 -8.64 11.68
CA CYS A 496 -8.32 -8.62 12.71
C CYS A 496 -9.60 -9.38 12.32
N SER A 497 -9.86 -9.53 11.01
CA SER A 497 -11.19 -9.93 10.51
C SER A 497 -11.26 -11.35 9.94
N VAL A 498 -10.12 -11.99 9.58
CA VAL A 498 -10.15 -13.27 8.86
C VAL A 498 -9.25 -14.33 9.47
N ASP A 499 -9.64 -15.60 9.28
CA ASP A 499 -8.93 -16.79 9.79
C ASP A 499 -8.05 -17.44 8.71
N PHE A 500 -8.40 -17.24 7.43
CA PHE A 500 -7.77 -17.86 6.26
C PHE A 500 -7.65 -16.83 5.13
N LEU A 501 -6.76 -17.11 4.17
CA LEU A 501 -6.64 -16.29 2.96
C LEU A 501 -6.85 -17.13 1.70
N PHE A 502 -7.61 -16.59 0.75
CA PHE A 502 -7.53 -16.98 -0.65
C PHE A 502 -6.54 -16.07 -1.35
N VAL A 503 -5.46 -16.64 -1.82
CA VAL A 503 -4.41 -15.93 -2.56
C VAL A 503 -4.60 -16.19 -4.05
N ILE A 504 -4.89 -15.15 -4.81
CA ILE A 504 -4.95 -15.24 -6.28
C ILE A 504 -3.59 -14.86 -6.83
N ASP A 505 -2.88 -15.85 -7.34
CA ASP A 505 -1.58 -15.66 -7.98
C ASP A 505 -1.44 -16.53 -9.23
N ASN A 506 -0.88 -15.97 -10.31
CA ASN A 506 -0.61 -16.67 -11.57
C ASN A 506 -1.78 -17.52 -12.10
N GLY A 507 -3.02 -17.01 -12.00
CA GLY A 507 -4.21 -17.68 -12.49
C GLY A 507 -4.70 -18.85 -11.64
N LYS A 508 -4.23 -18.97 -10.41
CA LYS A 508 -4.67 -19.98 -9.43
C LYS A 508 -5.12 -19.31 -8.14
N ILE A 509 -6.07 -19.93 -7.47
CA ILE A 509 -6.50 -19.54 -6.12
C ILE A 509 -6.01 -20.61 -5.16
N THR A 510 -5.21 -20.20 -4.18
CA THR A 510 -4.69 -21.09 -3.13
C THR A 510 -5.21 -20.67 -1.77
N LEU A 511 -5.53 -21.65 -0.92
CA LEU A 511 -5.91 -21.41 0.47
C LEU A 511 -4.66 -21.37 1.33
N PHE A 512 -4.49 -20.29 2.08
CA PHE A 512 -3.47 -20.15 3.11
C PHE A 512 -4.13 -20.18 4.50
N PRO A 513 -3.71 -21.08 5.40
CA PRO A 513 -4.20 -21.11 6.78
C PRO A 513 -3.46 -20.05 7.60
N GLY A 514 -4.16 -19.01 8.00
CA GLY A 514 -3.62 -17.90 8.77
C GLY A 514 -4.02 -16.53 8.24
N ASN A 515 -3.59 -15.48 8.93
CA ASN A 515 -3.84 -14.09 8.58
C ASN A 515 -2.80 -13.52 7.60
N TYR A 516 -2.93 -12.23 7.26
CA TYR A 516 -2.06 -11.59 6.27
C TYR A 516 -0.60 -11.50 6.75
N THR A 517 -0.36 -11.17 8.01
CA THR A 517 0.99 -11.07 8.58
C THR A 517 1.73 -12.40 8.46
N GLN A 518 1.10 -13.51 8.82
CA GLN A 518 1.67 -14.86 8.71
C GLN A 518 1.94 -15.27 7.24
N TYR A 519 1.05 -14.89 6.33
CA TYR A 519 1.27 -15.11 4.90
C TYR A 519 2.50 -14.36 4.40
N ARG A 520 2.65 -13.11 4.81
CA ARG A 520 3.78 -12.26 4.41
C ARG A 520 5.11 -12.76 4.93
N GLU A 521 5.18 -13.13 6.20
CA GLU A 521 6.37 -13.73 6.81
C GLU A 521 6.83 -14.97 6.03
N LYS A 522 5.90 -15.86 5.70
CA LYS A 522 6.19 -17.05 4.91
C LYS A 522 6.68 -16.72 3.50
N LYS A 523 6.04 -15.77 2.81
CA LYS A 523 6.46 -15.32 1.47
C LYS A 523 7.89 -14.76 1.49
N GLU A 524 8.21 -13.95 2.48
CA GLU A 524 9.57 -13.40 2.66
C GLU A 524 10.63 -14.47 2.94
N GLU A 525 10.29 -15.50 3.72
CA GLU A 525 11.18 -16.64 3.95
C GLU A 525 11.43 -17.44 2.67
N GLU A 526 10.38 -17.67 1.87
CA GLU A 526 10.49 -18.34 0.58
C GLU A 526 11.33 -17.53 -0.43
N GLU A 527 11.15 -16.20 -0.47
CA GLU A 527 11.93 -15.30 -1.33
C GLU A 527 13.41 -15.29 -0.93
N LYS A 528 13.72 -15.17 0.35
CA LYS A 528 15.10 -15.25 0.88
C LYS A 528 15.76 -16.61 0.56
N THR A 529 14.99 -17.68 0.64
CA THR A 529 15.47 -19.03 0.31
C THR A 529 15.79 -19.14 -1.18
N ARG A 530 14.89 -18.66 -2.05
CA ARG A 530 15.10 -18.62 -3.51
C ARG A 530 16.29 -17.74 -3.92
N GLU A 531 16.47 -16.58 -3.27
CA GLU A 531 17.64 -15.74 -3.53
C GLU A 531 18.94 -16.42 -3.10
N ASN A 532 18.94 -17.10 -1.97
CA ASN A 532 20.09 -17.85 -1.50
C ASN A 532 20.41 -19.02 -2.42
N GLU A 533 19.40 -19.72 -2.94
CA GLU A 533 19.56 -20.78 -3.94
C GLU A 533 20.11 -20.22 -5.27
N LYS A 534 19.59 -19.09 -5.76
CA LYS A 534 20.14 -18.41 -6.95
C LYS A 534 21.59 -17.96 -6.74
N LYS A 535 21.91 -17.41 -5.57
CA LYS A 535 23.30 -17.03 -5.20
C LYS A 535 24.21 -18.24 -5.04
N ALA A 536 23.67 -19.39 -4.62
CA ALA A 536 24.41 -20.65 -4.55
C ALA A 536 24.62 -21.26 -5.96
N ASP A 537 23.64 -21.18 -6.85
CA ASP A 537 23.73 -21.67 -8.23
C ASP A 537 24.66 -20.78 -9.10
N THR A 538 24.71 -19.47 -8.82
CA THR A 538 25.73 -18.57 -9.39
C THR A 538 27.13 -18.77 -8.80
N ARG A 539 27.24 -19.50 -7.67
CA ARG A 539 28.49 -19.90 -7.04
C ARG A 539 28.94 -21.33 -7.43
N LYS A 540 28.38 -21.96 -8.48
CA LYS A 540 29.06 -23.07 -9.10
C LYS A 540 30.47 -22.62 -9.39
N PRO A 541 31.52 -23.39 -8.96
CA PRO A 541 32.90 -22.98 -9.17
C PRO A 541 33.04 -22.73 -10.67
N ARG A 542 33.37 -21.54 -11.10
CA ARG A 542 33.97 -21.32 -12.41
C ARG A 542 35.14 -22.29 -12.41
N GLU A 543 35.10 -23.33 -13.25
CA GLU A 543 36.30 -24.07 -13.60
C GLU A 543 37.34 -23.00 -13.87
N LYS A 544 38.39 -23.01 -13.05
CA LYS A 544 39.50 -22.10 -13.24
C LYS A 544 40.15 -22.57 -14.55
N LYS A 545 39.77 -22.00 -15.68
CA LYS A 545 40.52 -22.06 -16.91
C LYS A 545 41.85 -21.38 -16.65
N GLY A 546 42.86 -22.18 -16.40
CA GLY A 546 44.22 -21.73 -16.13
C GLY A 546 44.97 -22.71 -15.23
N LEU A 547 46.23 -22.92 -15.54
CA LEU A 547 47.15 -23.79 -14.79
C LEU A 547 47.25 -23.32 -13.32
N SER A 548 47.18 -24.25 -12.37
CA SER A 548 47.52 -23.99 -10.96
C SER A 548 49.00 -23.62 -10.85
N TYR A 549 49.38 -22.91 -9.77
CA TYR A 549 50.78 -22.53 -9.54
C TYR A 549 51.76 -23.75 -9.55
N LYS A 550 51.30 -24.94 -9.12
CA LYS A 550 52.07 -26.18 -9.20
C LYS A 550 52.24 -26.65 -10.65
N GLU A 551 51.17 -26.59 -11.46
CA GLU A 551 51.21 -26.98 -12.88
C GLU A 551 52.02 -25.99 -13.73
N GLN A 552 52.02 -24.69 -13.42
CA GLN A 552 52.91 -23.69 -14.06
C GLN A 552 54.40 -23.99 -13.78
N LYS A 553 54.74 -24.38 -12.53
CA LYS A 553 56.08 -24.73 -12.17
C LYS A 553 56.52 -26.05 -12.81
N GLU A 554 55.60 -27.03 -12.91
CA GLU A 554 55.80 -28.31 -13.59
C GLU A 554 56.06 -28.09 -15.09
N LEU A 555 55.29 -27.22 -15.76
CA LEU A 555 55.49 -26.87 -17.18
C LEU A 555 56.89 -26.30 -17.46
N GLY A 556 57.36 -25.38 -16.63
CA GLY A 556 58.71 -24.79 -16.81
C GLY A 556 59.85 -25.76 -16.54
N VAL A 557 59.65 -26.76 -15.67
CA VAL A 557 60.63 -27.80 -15.43
C VAL A 557 60.64 -28.81 -16.60
N LEU A 558 59.46 -29.19 -17.10
CA LEU A 558 59.31 -30.12 -18.22
C LEU A 558 59.95 -29.59 -19.52
N GLU A 559 59.86 -28.30 -19.83
CA GLU A 559 60.53 -27.68 -20.96
C GLU A 559 62.07 -27.88 -20.92
N GLY A 560 62.65 -27.68 -19.74
CA GLY A 560 64.09 -27.89 -19.52
C GLY A 560 64.51 -29.33 -19.62
N GLU A 561 63.67 -30.27 -19.11
CA GLU A 561 63.95 -31.72 -19.14
C GLU A 561 63.77 -32.32 -20.54
N ILE A 562 62.79 -31.83 -21.30
CA ILE A 562 62.62 -32.23 -22.72
C ILE A 562 63.83 -31.79 -23.53
N ALA A 563 64.27 -30.53 -23.42
CA ALA A 563 65.42 -30.02 -24.12
C ALA A 563 66.75 -30.80 -23.76
N ALA A 564 66.86 -31.16 -22.46
CA ALA A 564 68.02 -31.97 -22.03
C ALA A 564 67.99 -33.38 -22.63
N LEU A 565 66.83 -34.06 -22.65
CA LEU A 565 66.68 -35.40 -23.25
C LEU A 565 66.87 -35.38 -24.77
N GLU A 566 66.42 -34.37 -25.49
CA GLU A 566 66.65 -34.16 -26.91
C GLU A 566 68.13 -34.03 -27.22
N ASN A 567 68.87 -33.25 -26.42
CA ASN A 567 70.33 -33.14 -26.57
C ASN A 567 71.06 -34.48 -26.30
N GLU A 568 70.66 -35.20 -25.25
CA GLU A 568 71.21 -36.47 -24.91
C GLU A 568 70.94 -37.56 -25.99
N ILE A 569 69.76 -37.55 -26.59
CA ILE A 569 69.34 -38.38 -27.70
C ILE A 569 70.20 -38.04 -28.95
N SER A 570 70.37 -36.72 -29.25
CA SER A 570 71.20 -36.28 -30.38
C SER A 570 72.66 -36.72 -30.24
N VAL A 571 73.24 -36.63 -29.04
CA VAL A 571 74.58 -37.09 -28.74
C VAL A 571 74.68 -38.60 -28.92
N LEU A 572 73.68 -39.38 -28.53
CA LEU A 572 73.64 -40.82 -28.76
C LEU A 572 73.51 -41.14 -30.25
N GLU A 573 72.72 -40.43 -31.03
CA GLU A 573 72.54 -40.54 -32.46
C GLU A 573 73.89 -40.28 -33.21
N GLU A 574 74.60 -39.20 -32.82
CA GLU A 574 75.95 -38.96 -33.36
C GLU A 574 76.95 -40.07 -33.02
N SER A 575 76.81 -40.64 -31.79
CA SER A 575 77.65 -41.76 -31.38
C SER A 575 77.41 -43.08 -32.18
N PHE A 576 76.18 -43.25 -32.70
CA PHE A 576 75.82 -44.34 -33.60
C PHE A 576 76.42 -44.16 -35.00
N ALA A 577 76.55 -42.89 -35.47
CA ALA A 577 77.14 -42.59 -36.79
C ALA A 577 78.65 -42.77 -36.82
N THR A 578 79.34 -42.73 -35.67
CA THR A 578 80.81 -42.86 -35.55
C THR A 578 81.29 -44.21 -35.03
N ALA A 579 80.39 -45.18 -34.77
CA ALA A 579 80.70 -46.45 -34.18
C ALA A 579 81.34 -47.42 -35.22
N ASP A 580 82.57 -47.85 -34.96
CA ASP A 580 83.29 -48.89 -35.74
C ASP A 580 82.75 -50.30 -35.41
N LYS A 581 82.62 -51.21 -36.38
CA LYS A 581 81.87 -52.47 -36.35
C LYS A 581 82.45 -53.56 -35.44
N THR A 582 83.29 -53.28 -34.45
CA THR A 582 84.07 -54.29 -33.71
C THR A 582 83.60 -54.47 -32.22
N GLU A 583 82.59 -53.76 -31.71
CA GLU A 583 82.15 -53.96 -30.32
C GLU A 583 80.61 -54.14 -30.22
N LEU A 584 80.16 -55.42 -30.45
CA LEU A 584 78.72 -55.78 -30.37
C LEU A 584 78.10 -55.56 -29.00
N GLY A 585 78.82 -55.69 -27.86
CA GLY A 585 78.30 -55.57 -26.52
C GLY A 585 77.95 -54.13 -26.12
N THR A 586 78.71 -53.16 -26.62
CA THR A 586 78.48 -51.72 -26.36
C THR A 586 77.35 -51.13 -27.20
N LEU A 587 77.03 -51.77 -28.33
CA LEU A 587 75.92 -51.32 -29.21
C LEU A 587 74.53 -51.62 -28.61
N GLU A 588 74.39 -52.81 -27.99
CA GLU A 588 73.15 -53.20 -27.32
C GLU A 588 72.84 -52.28 -26.11
N GLU A 589 73.84 -51.94 -25.31
CA GLU A 589 73.64 -50.98 -24.16
C GLU A 589 73.30 -49.60 -24.64
N ARG A 590 73.92 -49.11 -25.73
CA ARG A 590 73.57 -47.79 -26.30
C ARG A 590 72.18 -47.78 -26.92
N THR A 591 71.78 -48.84 -27.61
CA THR A 591 70.41 -48.94 -28.16
C THR A 591 69.39 -48.99 -27.07
N ARG A 592 69.64 -49.73 -26.00
CA ARG A 592 68.72 -49.72 -24.82
C ARG A 592 68.63 -48.37 -24.16
N SER A 593 69.74 -47.66 -23.96
CA SER A 593 69.77 -46.31 -23.41
C SER A 593 69.03 -45.29 -24.31
N TYR A 594 69.14 -45.46 -25.64
CA TYR A 594 68.43 -44.66 -26.61
C TYR A 594 66.91 -44.89 -26.53
N GLU A 595 66.46 -46.14 -26.48
CA GLU A 595 65.04 -46.50 -26.35
C GLU A 595 64.46 -46.02 -25.05
N ASP A 596 65.16 -46.16 -23.92
CA ASP A 596 64.71 -45.66 -22.59
C ASP A 596 64.60 -44.15 -22.58
N LYS A 597 65.54 -43.43 -23.17
CA LYS A 597 65.47 -41.93 -23.22
C LYS A 597 64.42 -41.46 -24.20
N LYS A 598 64.19 -42.12 -25.30
CA LYS A 598 63.12 -41.79 -26.24
C LYS A 598 61.76 -41.99 -25.62
N LYS A 599 61.58 -43.08 -24.89
CA LYS A 599 60.34 -43.32 -24.13
C LYS A 599 60.12 -42.26 -23.06
N ALA A 600 61.14 -41.85 -22.32
CA ALA A 600 61.05 -40.77 -21.33
C ALA A 600 60.77 -39.43 -21.98
N LEU A 601 61.29 -39.17 -23.20
CA LEU A 601 60.98 -37.98 -23.97
C LEU A 601 59.52 -37.96 -24.40
N ASP A 602 58.99 -39.06 -24.91
CA ASP A 602 57.58 -39.17 -25.34
C ASP A 602 56.61 -38.94 -24.14
N GLU A 603 56.89 -39.61 -23.00
CA GLU A 603 56.07 -39.42 -21.77
C GLU A 603 56.07 -37.99 -21.26
N LYS A 604 57.21 -37.29 -21.29
CA LYS A 604 57.32 -35.90 -20.85
C LYS A 604 56.68 -34.91 -21.84
N THR A 605 56.79 -35.20 -23.13
CA THR A 605 56.20 -34.41 -24.21
C THR A 605 54.67 -34.54 -24.18
N GLU A 606 54.11 -35.72 -23.95
CA GLU A 606 52.68 -35.93 -23.75
C GLU A 606 52.18 -35.12 -22.54
N ARG A 607 52.90 -35.15 -21.41
CA ARG A 607 52.56 -34.42 -20.22
C ARG A 607 52.65 -32.89 -20.43
N TRP A 608 53.63 -32.43 -21.19
CA TRP A 608 53.79 -31.03 -21.58
C TRP A 608 52.58 -30.55 -22.43
N PHE A 609 52.14 -31.34 -23.41
CA PHE A 609 50.97 -31.05 -24.24
C PHE A 609 49.70 -30.98 -23.41
N GLU A 610 49.45 -31.88 -22.46
CA GLU A 610 48.32 -31.83 -21.55
C GLU A 610 48.27 -30.53 -20.74
N LEU A 611 49.42 -30.06 -20.28
CA LEU A 611 49.50 -28.81 -19.49
C LEU A 611 49.37 -27.56 -20.37
N GLU A 612 49.87 -27.58 -21.60
CA GLU A 612 49.75 -26.48 -22.55
C GLU A 612 48.30 -26.35 -23.08
N GLU A 613 47.60 -27.46 -23.29
CA GLU A 613 46.17 -27.46 -23.64
C GLU A 613 45.28 -26.90 -22.50
N LYS A 614 45.66 -27.11 -21.25
CA LYS A 614 45.01 -26.51 -20.09
C LYS A 614 45.32 -25.02 -19.91
N LYS A 615 46.36 -24.50 -20.53
CA LYS A 615 46.76 -23.08 -20.46
C LYS A 615 45.95 -22.19 -21.41
N GLY A 616 45.52 -22.73 -22.57
CA GLY A 616 44.70 -22.06 -23.59
C GLY A 616 43.23 -22.11 -23.24
#